data_61a8bedb1a6d12514ad21f5c8417a550
#
_entry.id   61a8bedb1a6d12514ad21f5c8417a550
#
_cell.length_a   1.000
_cell.length_b   1.000
_cell.length_c   1.000
_cell.angle_alpha   90.00
_cell.angle_beta   90.00
_cell.angle_gamma   90.00
#
_symmetry.space_group_name_H-M   'P 1'
#
loop_
_entity.id
_entity.type
_entity.pdbx_description
1 polymer ?
#
loop_
_entity_poly.entity_id
_entity_poly.type
_entity_poly.pdbx_seq_one_letter_code
_entity_poly.pdbx_strand_id
1 'polypeptide(L)'
;MTVDEARAGAPTPAAPTARRPIYHSIRVRRVEFLPVMLAIYAIPSLLSVDDVSALASVHFALVIVMALSIMHFIDMTNAYADRDVDAVYKTWLSEAVYGLGLRNVRWQIAATGAGVLALATYFTFRTGHWDILPLVAFTLWIGAQYSIPPVHLKSSGVGQIPGLAAVLIWLPMLVVVRSVPGELSWPLLAVIIGFGLNQVGIVMVNTAEDWPEDAAFNIRTCVRALGLSRAMAVASGLIAVGGSTVCVSVLAIGGFTWGAVPMIAAIAFALVHVSGTWRGVRGKPLADALAFLRPRAKLVPLQVASTGWGTVIAAAFAQAS
;
A
#
# COMPACT_ATOMS: atom_id res chain seq x y z
N MET A 1 -3.38 27.88 -12.47
CA MET A 1 -4.70 27.28 -12.68
C MET A 1 -5.37 27.20 -11.32
N THR A 2 -6.47 27.90 -11.12
CA THR A 2 -7.24 27.88 -9.88
C THR A 2 -8.07 26.59 -9.82
N VAL A 3 -8.56 26.21 -8.63
CA VAL A 3 -9.45 25.04 -8.44
C VAL A 3 -10.70 25.17 -9.31
N ASP A 4 -11.21 26.39 -9.50
CA ASP A 4 -12.38 26.66 -10.31
C ASP A 4 -12.09 26.55 -11.82
N GLU A 5 -10.90 26.94 -12.27
CA GLU A 5 -10.43 26.71 -13.66
C GLU A 5 -10.22 25.21 -13.93
N ALA A 6 -9.70 24.44 -12.97
CA ALA A 6 -9.55 23.01 -13.09
C ALA A 6 -10.91 22.28 -13.10
N ARG A 7 -11.88 22.77 -12.31
CA ARG A 7 -13.26 22.26 -12.33
C ARG A 7 -14.03 22.66 -13.58
N ALA A 8 -13.86 23.89 -14.07
CA ALA A 8 -14.54 24.37 -15.29
C ALA A 8 -14.05 23.66 -16.56
N GLY A 9 -12.81 23.17 -16.57
CA GLY A 9 -12.24 22.39 -17.67
C GLY A 9 -12.42 20.88 -17.52
N ALA A 10 -12.95 20.39 -16.40
CA ALA A 10 -13.19 18.97 -16.23
C ALA A 10 -14.31 18.51 -17.19
N PRO A 11 -14.09 17.48 -17.99
CA PRO A 11 -15.14 16.94 -18.84
C PRO A 11 -16.31 16.49 -17.93
N THR A 12 -17.51 16.91 -18.29
CA THR A 12 -18.73 16.43 -17.62
C THR A 12 -18.66 14.90 -17.56
N PRO A 13 -18.79 14.26 -16.37
CA PRO A 13 -18.71 12.81 -16.29
C PRO A 13 -19.65 12.21 -17.33
N ALA A 14 -19.13 11.36 -18.21
CA ALA A 14 -19.94 10.70 -19.21
C ALA A 14 -21.09 9.98 -18.51
N ALA A 15 -22.30 10.10 -19.04
CA ALA A 15 -23.47 9.42 -18.49
C ALA A 15 -23.13 7.93 -18.26
N PRO A 16 -23.49 7.35 -17.11
CA PRO A 16 -23.08 6.01 -16.75
C PRO A 16 -23.47 5.05 -17.87
N THR A 17 -22.47 4.51 -18.55
CA THR A 17 -22.70 3.48 -19.55
C THR A 17 -23.12 2.23 -18.79
N ALA A 18 -24.42 1.95 -18.74
CA ALA A 18 -25.07 0.86 -18.02
C ALA A 18 -24.53 -0.56 -18.41
N ARG A 19 -23.52 -0.62 -19.25
CA ARG A 19 -23.12 -1.84 -19.94
C ARG A 19 -22.07 -2.71 -19.27
N ARG A 20 -21.40 -2.29 -18.17
CA ARG A 20 -20.36 -3.13 -17.53
C ARG A 20 -20.21 -2.90 -16.00
N PRO A 21 -21.22 -3.18 -15.17
CA PRO A 21 -21.11 -2.97 -13.72
C PRO A 21 -19.99 -3.82 -13.09
N ILE A 22 -19.75 -5.04 -13.59
CA ILE A 22 -18.67 -5.91 -13.15
C ILE A 22 -17.30 -5.29 -13.47
N TYR A 23 -17.11 -4.77 -14.66
CA TYR A 23 -15.88 -4.10 -15.06
C TYR A 23 -15.55 -2.90 -14.15
N HIS A 24 -16.53 -2.03 -13.88
CA HIS A 24 -16.34 -0.91 -12.96
C HIS A 24 -16.09 -1.36 -11.54
N SER A 25 -16.77 -2.43 -11.07
CA SER A 25 -16.56 -3.00 -9.75
C SER A 25 -15.13 -3.56 -9.56
N ILE A 26 -14.56 -4.18 -10.60
CA ILE A 26 -13.17 -4.65 -10.61
C ILE A 26 -12.20 -3.46 -10.57
N ARG A 27 -12.48 -2.43 -11.37
CA ARG A 27 -11.63 -1.23 -11.47
C ARG A 27 -11.53 -0.46 -10.15
N VAL A 28 -12.65 -0.23 -9.45
CA VAL A 28 -12.62 0.50 -8.16
C VAL A 28 -11.88 -0.27 -7.05
N ARG A 29 -11.70 -1.59 -7.21
CA ARG A 29 -10.92 -2.46 -6.30
C ARG A 29 -9.43 -2.50 -6.64
N ARG A 30 -9.02 -1.88 -7.73
CA ARG A 30 -7.63 -1.79 -8.16
C ARG A 30 -6.94 -3.16 -8.16
N VAL A 31 -7.60 -4.15 -8.77
CA VAL A 31 -7.09 -5.54 -8.80
C VAL A 31 -5.73 -5.69 -9.49
N GLU A 32 -5.26 -4.67 -10.21
CA GLU A 32 -3.91 -4.59 -10.77
C GLU A 32 -2.82 -4.65 -9.70
N PHE A 33 -3.14 -4.31 -8.44
CA PHE A 33 -2.22 -4.43 -7.31
C PHE A 33 -2.22 -5.79 -6.63
N LEU A 34 -3.08 -6.71 -7.06
CA LEU A 34 -3.19 -8.05 -6.46
C LEU A 34 -1.84 -8.78 -6.32
N PRO A 35 -0.92 -8.78 -7.32
CA PRO A 35 0.37 -9.43 -7.17
C PRO A 35 1.22 -8.84 -6.03
N VAL A 36 1.15 -7.53 -5.82
CA VAL A 36 1.85 -6.84 -4.73
C VAL A 36 1.21 -7.16 -3.38
N MET A 37 -0.12 -7.12 -3.30
CA MET A 37 -0.88 -7.45 -2.09
C MET A 37 -0.58 -8.88 -1.62
N LEU A 38 -0.54 -9.85 -2.56
CA LEU A 38 -0.20 -11.23 -2.24
C LEU A 38 1.21 -11.35 -1.67
N ALA A 39 2.21 -10.62 -2.20
CA ALA A 39 3.54 -10.61 -1.63
C ALA A 39 3.56 -10.06 -0.19
N ILE A 40 2.83 -8.95 0.07
CA ILE A 40 2.70 -8.35 1.41
C ILE A 40 2.17 -9.37 2.42
N TYR A 41 1.20 -10.20 2.04
CA TYR A 41 0.60 -11.19 2.95
C TYR A 41 1.39 -12.49 3.05
N ALA A 42 2.07 -12.89 1.98
CA ALA A 42 2.91 -14.08 1.99
C ALA A 42 4.13 -13.95 2.92
N ILE A 43 4.73 -12.75 2.99
CA ILE A 43 5.89 -12.51 3.86
C ILE A 43 5.61 -12.88 5.32
N PRO A 44 4.61 -12.25 6.01
CA PRO A 44 4.35 -12.58 7.40
C PRO A 44 3.79 -13.99 7.57
N SER A 45 3.04 -14.52 6.60
CA SER A 45 2.53 -15.89 6.65
C SER A 45 3.66 -16.91 6.70
N LEU A 46 4.65 -16.77 5.80
CA LEU A 46 5.82 -17.66 5.76
C LEU A 46 6.67 -17.54 7.01
N LEU A 47 6.90 -16.32 7.52
CA LEU A 47 7.80 -16.08 8.64
C LEU A 47 7.18 -16.33 10.03
N SER A 48 5.87 -16.54 10.11
CA SER A 48 5.17 -16.76 11.39
C SER A 48 4.85 -18.23 11.69
N VAL A 49 4.81 -19.11 10.67
CA VAL A 49 4.48 -20.53 10.86
C VAL A 49 5.75 -21.35 11.04
N ASP A 50 5.66 -22.41 11.86
CA ASP A 50 6.74 -23.37 12.03
C ASP A 50 6.79 -24.41 10.90
N ASP A 51 5.63 -24.68 10.26
CA ASP A 51 5.49 -25.60 9.15
C ASP A 51 4.66 -24.97 8.02
N VAL A 52 5.28 -24.82 6.87
CA VAL A 52 4.66 -24.28 5.65
C VAL A 52 3.42 -25.06 5.22
N SER A 53 3.30 -26.34 5.56
CA SER A 53 2.12 -27.15 5.26
C SER A 53 0.84 -26.60 5.90
N ALA A 54 0.94 -25.86 7.02
CA ALA A 54 -0.17 -25.19 7.66
C ALA A 54 -0.82 -24.12 6.73
N LEU A 55 -0.08 -23.60 5.77
CA LEU A 55 -0.57 -22.64 4.77
C LEU A 55 -1.40 -23.33 3.66
N ALA A 56 -1.35 -24.66 3.53
CA ALA A 56 -2.16 -25.43 2.60
C ALA A 56 -3.53 -25.77 3.23
N SER A 57 -4.24 -24.79 3.76
CA SER A 57 -5.50 -25.01 4.49
C SER A 57 -6.59 -24.02 4.08
N VAL A 58 -7.86 -24.42 4.27
CA VAL A 58 -9.02 -23.53 4.09
C VAL A 58 -8.95 -22.34 5.06
N HIS A 59 -8.42 -22.57 6.27
CA HIS A 59 -8.20 -21.50 7.24
C HIS A 59 -7.31 -20.39 6.63
N PHE A 60 -6.15 -20.76 6.10
CA PHE A 60 -5.25 -19.80 5.46
C PHE A 60 -5.87 -19.12 4.24
N ALA A 61 -6.58 -19.87 3.39
CA ALA A 61 -7.29 -19.26 2.25
C ALA A 61 -8.28 -18.17 2.71
N LEU A 62 -9.01 -18.39 3.82
CA LEU A 62 -9.89 -17.36 4.41
C LEU A 62 -9.12 -16.18 5.00
N VAL A 63 -7.91 -16.38 5.58
CA VAL A 63 -7.03 -15.29 6.03
C VAL A 63 -6.65 -14.41 4.84
N ILE A 64 -6.25 -15.01 3.73
CA ILE A 64 -5.91 -14.25 2.51
C ILE A 64 -7.14 -13.51 1.95
N VAL A 65 -8.31 -14.13 1.93
CA VAL A 65 -9.56 -13.48 1.52
C VAL A 65 -9.85 -12.26 2.40
N MET A 66 -9.70 -12.38 3.73
CA MET A 66 -9.89 -11.27 4.66
C MET A 66 -8.88 -10.14 4.40
N ALA A 67 -7.60 -10.48 4.25
CA ALA A 67 -6.53 -9.50 4.03
C ALA A 67 -6.69 -8.75 2.70
N LEU A 68 -7.01 -9.47 1.61
CA LEU A 68 -7.33 -8.86 0.31
C LEU A 68 -8.58 -7.98 0.39
N SER A 69 -9.60 -8.41 1.15
CA SER A 69 -10.82 -7.62 1.34
C SER A 69 -10.57 -6.33 2.12
N ILE A 70 -9.65 -6.33 3.10
CA ILE A 70 -9.20 -5.11 3.79
C ILE A 70 -8.60 -4.12 2.77
N MET A 71 -7.70 -4.59 1.90
CA MET A 71 -7.10 -3.70 0.89
C MET A 71 -8.12 -3.20 -0.12
N HIS A 72 -9.02 -4.06 -0.59
CA HIS A 72 -10.10 -3.63 -1.48
C HIS A 72 -11.05 -2.63 -0.84
N PHE A 73 -11.33 -2.76 0.48
CA PHE A 73 -12.08 -1.74 1.23
C PHE A 73 -11.35 -0.39 1.20
N ILE A 74 -10.04 -0.39 1.45
CA ILE A 74 -9.19 0.81 1.45
C ILE A 74 -9.16 1.44 0.04
N ASP A 75 -8.92 0.64 -0.99
CA ASP A 75 -8.86 1.08 -2.39
C ASP A 75 -10.18 1.69 -2.87
N MET A 76 -11.31 1.01 -2.59
CA MET A 76 -12.64 1.53 -2.93
C MET A 76 -12.96 2.83 -2.19
N THR A 77 -12.56 2.93 -0.92
CA THR A 77 -12.76 4.13 -0.11
C THR A 77 -11.93 5.29 -0.64
N ASN A 78 -10.68 5.03 -1.02
CA ASN A 78 -9.80 6.02 -1.67
C ASN A 78 -10.37 6.46 -3.03
N ALA A 79 -10.72 5.52 -3.91
CA ALA A 79 -11.32 5.84 -5.20
C ALA A 79 -12.62 6.65 -5.07
N TYR A 80 -13.47 6.33 -4.08
CA TYR A 80 -14.68 7.08 -3.80
C TYR A 80 -14.39 8.49 -3.28
N ALA A 81 -13.40 8.67 -2.41
CA ALA A 81 -13.02 9.97 -1.86
C ALA A 81 -12.37 10.87 -2.92
N ASP A 82 -11.46 10.31 -3.72
CA ASP A 82 -10.66 11.06 -4.69
C ASP A 82 -11.35 11.21 -6.06
N ARG A 83 -12.57 10.71 -6.28
CA ARG A 83 -13.25 10.63 -7.58
C ARG A 83 -13.27 11.94 -8.39
N ASP A 84 -13.36 13.09 -7.70
CA ASP A 84 -13.40 14.41 -8.36
C ASP A 84 -11.99 14.88 -8.76
N VAL A 85 -10.96 14.53 -7.98
CA VAL A 85 -9.54 14.71 -8.32
C VAL A 85 -9.16 13.82 -9.49
N ASP A 86 -9.54 12.55 -9.39
CA ASP A 86 -9.27 11.53 -10.41
C ASP A 86 -9.99 11.83 -11.73
N ALA A 87 -11.08 12.60 -11.73
CA ALA A 87 -11.76 13.03 -12.95
C ALA A 87 -10.87 13.89 -13.86
N VAL A 88 -9.85 14.56 -13.28
CA VAL A 88 -8.91 15.40 -14.03
C VAL A 88 -7.65 14.63 -14.43
N TYR A 89 -7.15 13.77 -13.54
CA TYR A 89 -5.80 13.20 -13.65
C TYR A 89 -5.79 11.68 -13.86
N LYS A 90 -6.74 10.96 -13.28
CA LYS A 90 -6.87 9.48 -13.36
C LYS A 90 -8.27 9.11 -13.84
N THR A 91 -8.65 9.66 -15.01
CA THR A 91 -10.02 9.61 -15.57
C THR A 91 -10.64 8.23 -15.54
N TRP A 92 -9.85 7.18 -15.78
CA TRP A 92 -10.31 5.79 -15.78
C TRP A 92 -10.86 5.33 -14.42
N LEU A 93 -10.31 5.85 -13.30
CA LEU A 93 -10.76 5.50 -11.94
C LEU A 93 -12.03 6.27 -11.59
N SER A 94 -12.08 7.56 -11.90
CA SER A 94 -13.28 8.38 -11.79
C SER A 94 -14.44 7.82 -12.61
N GLU A 95 -14.19 7.45 -13.87
CA GLU A 95 -15.17 6.79 -14.76
C GLU A 95 -15.70 5.48 -14.14
N ALA A 96 -14.84 4.71 -13.46
CA ALA A 96 -15.27 3.48 -12.80
C ALA A 96 -16.21 3.77 -11.62
N VAL A 97 -15.89 4.78 -10.80
CA VAL A 97 -16.73 5.20 -9.67
C VAL A 97 -18.10 5.71 -10.12
N TYR A 98 -18.11 6.63 -11.10
CA TYR A 98 -19.35 7.19 -11.62
C TYR A 98 -20.15 6.18 -12.48
N GLY A 99 -19.45 5.33 -13.25
CA GLY A 99 -20.07 4.28 -14.06
C GLY A 99 -20.75 3.18 -13.21
N LEU A 100 -20.20 2.90 -12.01
CA LEU A 100 -20.85 2.01 -11.05
C LEU A 100 -21.99 2.70 -10.31
N GLY A 101 -21.91 4.03 -10.15
CA GLY A 101 -22.83 4.87 -9.39
C GLY A 101 -22.45 4.95 -7.91
N LEU A 102 -22.48 6.17 -7.35
CA LEU A 102 -22.00 6.46 -6.00
C LEU A 102 -22.70 5.63 -4.91
N ARG A 103 -23.99 5.34 -5.09
CA ARG A 103 -24.77 4.50 -4.15
C ARG A 103 -24.22 3.07 -4.14
N ASN A 104 -23.94 2.50 -5.31
CA ASN A 104 -23.45 1.14 -5.43
C ASN A 104 -22.02 1.00 -4.91
N VAL A 105 -21.14 2.01 -5.13
CA VAL A 105 -19.79 2.02 -4.54
C VAL A 105 -19.88 2.03 -3.01
N ARG A 106 -20.72 2.90 -2.42
CA ARG A 106 -20.92 2.93 -0.96
C ARG A 106 -21.42 1.59 -0.40
N TRP A 107 -22.37 0.95 -1.09
CA TRP A 107 -22.86 -0.38 -0.71
C TRP A 107 -21.77 -1.43 -0.80
N GLN A 108 -20.92 -1.39 -1.82
CA GLN A 108 -19.79 -2.33 -1.94
C GLN A 108 -18.75 -2.10 -0.83
N ILE A 109 -18.43 -0.86 -0.49
CA ILE A 109 -17.55 -0.52 0.65
C ILE A 109 -18.14 -1.09 1.95
N ALA A 110 -19.42 -0.81 2.22
CA ALA A 110 -20.10 -1.27 3.44
C ALA A 110 -20.16 -2.81 3.51
N ALA A 111 -20.55 -3.47 2.42
CA ALA A 111 -20.62 -4.93 2.35
C ALA A 111 -19.24 -5.59 2.52
N THR A 112 -18.20 -5.02 1.90
CA THR A 112 -16.82 -5.50 2.07
C THR A 112 -16.36 -5.34 3.52
N GLY A 113 -16.57 -4.18 4.13
CA GLY A 113 -16.24 -3.94 5.54
C GLY A 113 -16.98 -4.89 6.48
N ALA A 114 -18.29 -5.10 6.26
CA ALA A 114 -19.08 -6.06 7.06
C ALA A 114 -18.56 -7.51 6.89
N GLY A 115 -18.23 -7.92 5.67
CA GLY A 115 -17.64 -9.23 5.41
C GLY A 115 -16.28 -9.42 6.09
N VAL A 116 -15.44 -8.40 6.07
CA VAL A 116 -14.14 -8.40 6.78
C VAL A 116 -14.35 -8.54 8.30
N LEU A 117 -15.28 -7.78 8.89
CA LEU A 117 -15.58 -7.87 10.32
C LEU A 117 -16.17 -9.24 10.70
N ALA A 118 -17.00 -9.84 9.84
CA ALA A 118 -17.51 -11.20 10.03
C ALA A 118 -16.38 -12.23 10.03
N LEU A 119 -15.44 -12.16 9.09
CA LEU A 119 -14.25 -13.01 9.07
C LEU A 119 -13.35 -12.77 10.29
N ALA A 120 -13.13 -11.50 10.70
CA ALA A 120 -12.37 -11.19 11.90
C ALA A 120 -13.02 -11.78 13.15
N THR A 121 -14.34 -11.72 13.27
CA THR A 121 -15.09 -12.35 14.36
C THR A 121 -14.90 -13.87 14.33
N TYR A 122 -15.03 -14.51 13.17
CA TYR A 122 -14.75 -15.93 13.00
C TYR A 122 -13.34 -16.31 13.47
N PHE A 123 -12.31 -15.56 13.03
CA PHE A 123 -10.92 -15.82 13.43
C PHE A 123 -10.69 -15.59 14.92
N THR A 124 -11.28 -14.55 15.51
CA THR A 124 -11.21 -14.29 16.96
C THR A 124 -11.66 -15.50 17.77
N PHE A 125 -12.81 -16.08 17.43
CA PHE A 125 -13.29 -17.28 18.11
C PHE A 125 -12.52 -18.55 17.74
N ARG A 126 -12.07 -18.68 16.49
CA ARG A 126 -11.37 -19.87 15.99
C ARG A 126 -9.95 -20.02 16.55
N THR A 127 -9.25 -18.90 16.75
CA THR A 127 -7.87 -18.87 17.23
C THR A 127 -7.76 -18.58 18.73
N GLY A 128 -8.80 -18.01 19.35
CA GLY A 128 -8.76 -17.48 20.71
C GLY A 128 -8.01 -16.15 20.84
N HIS A 129 -7.58 -15.54 19.74
CA HIS A 129 -6.90 -14.24 19.71
C HIS A 129 -7.91 -13.09 19.70
N TRP A 130 -8.28 -12.61 20.89
CA TRP A 130 -9.29 -11.56 21.06
C TRP A 130 -8.88 -10.19 20.51
N ASP A 131 -7.61 -10.01 20.20
CA ASP A 131 -7.06 -8.80 19.57
C ASP A 131 -7.33 -8.70 18.07
N ILE A 132 -7.72 -9.78 17.37
CA ILE A 132 -7.97 -9.77 15.91
C ILE A 132 -9.11 -8.81 15.56
N LEU A 133 -10.25 -8.93 16.21
CA LEU A 133 -11.42 -8.10 15.88
C LEU A 133 -11.14 -6.60 16.08
N PRO A 134 -10.63 -6.12 17.24
CA PRO A 134 -10.28 -4.71 17.38
C PRO A 134 -9.16 -4.25 16.45
N LEU A 135 -8.16 -5.11 16.15
CA LEU A 135 -7.11 -4.79 15.19
C LEU A 135 -7.68 -4.59 13.78
N VAL A 136 -8.56 -5.48 13.32
CA VAL A 136 -9.21 -5.37 12.00
C VAL A 136 -10.13 -4.15 11.96
N ALA A 137 -10.95 -3.92 12.99
CA ALA A 137 -11.81 -2.74 13.06
C ALA A 137 -10.99 -1.43 13.00
N PHE A 138 -9.87 -1.38 13.73
CA PHE A 138 -8.93 -0.24 13.67
C PHE A 138 -8.30 -0.11 12.28
N THR A 139 -7.92 -1.21 11.62
CA THR A 139 -7.34 -1.22 10.27
C THR A 139 -8.32 -0.65 9.25
N LEU A 140 -9.59 -1.06 9.30
CA LEU A 140 -10.63 -0.50 8.42
C LEU A 140 -10.87 0.99 8.71
N TRP A 141 -10.92 1.36 9.99
CA TRP A 141 -11.12 2.75 10.39
C TRP A 141 -9.98 3.65 9.91
N ILE A 142 -8.72 3.30 10.20
CA ILE A 142 -7.57 4.11 9.79
C ILE A 142 -7.40 4.13 8.27
N GLY A 143 -7.73 3.00 7.59
CA GLY A 143 -7.77 2.91 6.14
C GLY A 143 -8.78 3.88 5.52
N ALA A 144 -9.98 3.99 6.09
CA ALA A 144 -10.96 4.99 5.68
C ALA A 144 -10.45 6.42 5.97
N GLN A 145 -9.87 6.64 7.15
CA GLN A 145 -9.33 7.95 7.56
C GLN A 145 -8.09 8.38 6.77
N TYR A 146 -7.50 7.48 5.99
CA TYR A 146 -6.43 7.88 5.08
C TYR A 146 -6.92 8.88 4.03
N SER A 147 -8.11 8.68 3.47
CA SER A 147 -8.66 9.50 2.39
C SER A 147 -9.85 10.37 2.80
N ILE A 148 -10.51 10.08 3.93
CA ILE A 148 -11.75 10.74 4.34
C ILE A 148 -11.52 11.58 5.61
N PRO A 149 -12.10 12.80 5.72
CA PRO A 149 -12.14 13.55 6.99
C PRO A 149 -12.82 12.74 8.11
N PRO A 150 -12.53 13.01 9.41
CA PRO A 150 -11.82 14.22 9.90
C PRO A 150 -10.30 14.12 9.92
N VAL A 151 -9.70 12.93 9.92
CA VAL A 151 -8.23 12.80 10.05
C VAL A 151 -7.52 13.10 8.73
N HIS A 152 -7.99 12.52 7.61
CA HIS A 152 -7.47 12.71 6.26
C HIS A 152 -5.94 12.61 6.20
N LEU A 153 -5.40 11.43 6.58
CA LEU A 153 -3.97 11.19 6.71
C LEU A 153 -3.18 11.49 5.43
N LYS A 154 -3.78 11.31 4.25
CA LYS A 154 -3.20 11.69 2.96
C LYS A 154 -2.77 13.16 2.93
N SER A 155 -3.51 14.06 3.61
CA SER A 155 -3.25 15.50 3.66
C SER A 155 -2.57 15.97 4.96
N SER A 156 -2.05 15.06 5.77
CA SER A 156 -1.43 15.36 7.06
C SER A 156 0.05 15.80 6.99
N GLY A 157 0.55 16.08 5.79
CA GLY A 157 1.96 16.42 5.60
C GLY A 157 2.87 15.24 5.95
N VAL A 158 3.84 15.44 6.84
CA VAL A 158 4.80 14.40 7.25
C VAL A 158 4.11 13.21 7.91
N GLY A 159 2.94 13.42 8.56
CA GLY A 159 2.12 12.36 9.13
C GLY A 159 1.60 11.34 8.11
N GLN A 160 1.58 11.68 6.82
CA GLN A 160 1.26 10.74 5.75
C GLN A 160 2.24 9.56 5.71
N ILE A 161 3.51 9.75 6.06
CA ILE A 161 4.54 8.69 6.00
C ILE A 161 4.17 7.50 6.90
N PRO A 162 4.04 7.66 8.24
CA PRO A 162 3.61 6.56 9.09
C PRO A 162 2.17 6.13 8.82
N GLY A 163 1.28 7.04 8.40
CA GLY A 163 -0.09 6.71 8.02
C GLY A 163 -0.14 5.75 6.84
N LEU A 164 0.64 6.00 5.80
CA LEU A 164 0.72 5.15 4.61
C LEU A 164 1.32 3.77 4.95
N ALA A 165 2.40 3.74 5.77
CA ALA A 165 2.99 2.49 6.23
C ALA A 165 1.99 1.65 7.05
N ALA A 166 1.25 2.30 7.96
CA ALA A 166 0.24 1.63 8.77
C ALA A 166 -0.88 1.04 7.91
N VAL A 167 -1.43 1.83 6.98
CA VAL A 167 -2.60 1.44 6.18
C VAL A 167 -2.27 0.36 5.15
N LEU A 168 -1.13 0.48 4.47
CA LEU A 168 -0.80 -0.43 3.37
C LEU A 168 -0.06 -1.69 3.83
N ILE A 169 0.73 -1.60 4.91
CA ILE A 169 1.70 -2.65 5.26
C ILE A 169 1.52 -3.14 6.70
N TRP A 170 1.76 -2.28 7.70
CA TRP A 170 1.92 -2.70 9.08
C TRP A 170 0.68 -3.39 9.63
N LEU A 171 -0.49 -2.73 9.53
CA LEU A 171 -1.73 -3.26 10.07
C LEU A 171 -2.21 -4.50 9.30
N PRO A 172 -2.25 -4.50 7.95
CA PRO A 172 -2.60 -5.70 7.20
C PRO A 172 -1.68 -6.89 7.48
N MET A 173 -0.35 -6.69 7.58
CA MET A 173 0.58 -7.77 7.92
C MET A 173 0.36 -8.29 9.33
N LEU A 174 0.11 -7.41 10.33
CA LEU A 174 -0.22 -7.80 11.69
C LEU A 174 -1.52 -8.60 11.77
N VAL A 175 -2.56 -8.19 11.01
CA VAL A 175 -3.81 -8.96 10.91
C VAL A 175 -3.54 -10.36 10.40
N VAL A 176 -2.69 -10.52 9.38
CA VAL A 176 -2.32 -11.85 8.86
C VAL A 176 -1.62 -12.67 9.94
N VAL A 177 -0.57 -12.14 10.58
CA VAL A 177 0.17 -12.88 11.63
C VAL A 177 -0.75 -13.35 12.76
N ARG A 178 -1.67 -12.48 13.20
CA ARG A 178 -2.60 -12.84 14.29
C ARG A 178 -3.67 -13.85 13.88
N SER A 179 -3.92 -13.96 12.57
CA SER A 179 -4.97 -14.84 12.02
C SER A 179 -4.44 -16.21 11.56
N VAL A 180 -3.12 -16.38 11.35
CA VAL A 180 -2.51 -17.67 11.03
C VAL A 180 -2.05 -18.40 12.30
N PRO A 181 -1.89 -19.74 12.28
CA PRO A 181 -1.33 -20.49 13.41
C PRO A 181 0.19 -20.26 13.48
N GLY A 182 0.60 -19.21 14.17
CA GLY A 182 2.00 -18.82 14.32
C GLY A 182 2.17 -17.74 15.37
N GLU A 183 3.42 -17.37 15.65
CA GLU A 183 3.75 -16.40 16.67
C GLU A 183 4.34 -15.11 16.10
N LEU A 184 4.04 -13.99 16.73
CA LEU A 184 4.66 -12.70 16.44
C LEU A 184 6.00 -12.61 17.22
N SER A 185 7.09 -13.02 16.58
CA SER A 185 8.44 -12.85 17.14
C SER A 185 8.97 -11.42 16.92
N TRP A 186 9.95 -11.00 17.72
CA TRP A 186 10.60 -9.69 17.53
C TRP A 186 11.26 -9.52 16.17
N PRO A 187 11.98 -10.53 15.60
CA PRO A 187 12.49 -10.41 14.23
C PRO A 187 11.38 -10.24 13.19
N LEU A 188 10.26 -10.96 13.31
CA LEU A 188 9.11 -10.79 12.42
C LEU A 188 8.49 -9.39 12.53
N LEU A 189 8.34 -8.87 13.74
CA LEU A 189 7.88 -7.49 13.95
C LEU A 189 8.83 -6.48 13.29
N ALA A 190 10.14 -6.70 13.40
CA ALA A 190 11.13 -5.87 12.71
C ALA A 190 11.04 -5.97 11.20
N VAL A 191 10.76 -7.17 10.62
CA VAL A 191 10.46 -7.31 9.18
C VAL A 191 9.25 -6.46 8.80
N ILE A 192 8.15 -6.55 9.54
CA ILE A 192 6.92 -5.78 9.27
C ILE A 192 7.21 -4.27 9.26
N ILE A 193 7.88 -3.78 10.30
CA ILE A 193 8.22 -2.36 10.42
C ILE A 193 9.17 -1.94 9.29
N GLY A 194 10.25 -2.67 9.09
CA GLY A 194 11.25 -2.39 8.07
C GLY A 194 10.68 -2.43 6.65
N PHE A 195 9.84 -3.44 6.36
CA PHE A 195 9.19 -3.57 5.06
C PHE A 195 8.25 -2.39 4.78
N GLY A 196 7.46 -1.96 5.76
CA GLY A 196 6.61 -0.78 5.63
C GLY A 196 7.42 0.49 5.34
N LEU A 197 8.52 0.72 6.06
CA LEU A 197 9.41 1.87 5.80
C LEU A 197 10.01 1.81 4.38
N ASN A 198 10.50 0.64 3.96
CA ASN A 198 11.05 0.43 2.63
C ASN A 198 10.01 0.73 1.54
N GLN A 199 8.80 0.17 1.65
CA GLN A 199 7.73 0.37 0.67
C GLN A 199 7.28 1.83 0.60
N VAL A 200 7.10 2.50 1.73
CA VAL A 200 6.73 3.92 1.75
C VAL A 200 7.82 4.78 1.11
N GLY A 201 9.10 4.49 1.38
CA GLY A 201 10.20 5.18 0.71
C GLY A 201 10.13 5.07 -0.81
N ILE A 202 9.80 3.87 -1.35
CA ILE A 202 9.63 3.66 -2.79
C ILE A 202 8.40 4.43 -3.31
N VAL A 203 7.25 4.33 -2.62
CA VAL A 203 5.98 4.95 -3.04
C VAL A 203 6.01 6.48 -2.96
N MET A 204 6.88 7.08 -2.13
CA MET A 204 7.06 8.53 -2.10
C MET A 204 7.47 9.12 -3.45
N VAL A 205 8.05 8.34 -4.36
CA VAL A 205 8.35 8.78 -5.74
C VAL A 205 7.05 9.01 -6.52
N ASN A 206 6.04 8.15 -6.37
CA ASN A 206 4.71 8.36 -6.98
C ASN A 206 4.01 9.57 -6.36
N THR A 207 4.05 9.69 -5.02
CA THR A 207 3.51 10.88 -4.36
C THR A 207 4.17 12.18 -4.86
N ALA A 208 5.45 12.11 -5.22
CA ALA A 208 6.17 13.24 -5.80
C ALA A 208 5.74 13.54 -7.25
N GLU A 209 5.40 12.52 -8.02
CA GLU A 209 4.84 12.68 -9.38
C GLU A 209 3.48 13.37 -9.34
N ASP A 210 2.66 13.06 -8.34
CA ASP A 210 1.33 13.63 -8.12
C ASP A 210 1.37 15.10 -7.60
N TRP A 211 2.54 15.72 -7.46
CA TRP A 211 2.68 17.11 -6.96
C TRP A 211 1.76 18.13 -7.62
N PRO A 212 1.63 18.20 -8.97
CA PRO A 212 0.74 19.16 -9.62
C PRO A 212 -0.73 18.95 -9.24
N GLU A 213 -1.16 17.70 -9.15
CA GLU A 213 -2.50 17.28 -8.76
C GLU A 213 -2.80 17.69 -7.33
N ASP A 214 -1.92 17.30 -6.40
CA ASP A 214 -2.02 17.62 -4.99
C ASP A 214 -2.02 19.15 -4.75
N ALA A 215 -1.27 19.90 -5.56
CA ALA A 215 -1.24 21.37 -5.48
C ALA A 215 -2.56 21.97 -5.95
N ALA A 216 -3.14 21.48 -7.04
CA ALA A 216 -4.39 21.99 -7.61
C ALA A 216 -5.58 21.77 -6.65
N PHE A 217 -5.59 20.67 -5.89
CA PHE A 217 -6.65 20.33 -4.95
C PHE A 217 -6.31 20.62 -3.47
N ASN A 218 -5.24 21.38 -3.23
CA ASN A 218 -4.76 21.75 -1.90
C ASN A 218 -4.54 20.56 -0.94
N ILE A 219 -4.14 19.40 -1.48
CA ILE A 219 -3.78 18.21 -0.70
C ILE A 219 -2.35 18.38 -0.21
N ARG A 220 -2.14 18.44 1.10
CA ARG A 220 -0.83 18.64 1.71
C ARG A 220 -0.14 17.30 1.99
N THR A 221 0.33 16.62 0.94
CA THR A 221 1.11 15.38 1.07
C THR A 221 2.45 15.61 1.76
N CYS A 222 3.12 14.52 2.17
CA CYS A 222 4.46 14.57 2.77
C CYS A 222 5.48 15.22 1.82
N VAL A 223 5.35 14.97 0.52
CA VAL A 223 6.24 15.54 -0.49
C VAL A 223 6.05 17.06 -0.60
N ARG A 224 4.80 17.53 -0.59
CA ARG A 224 4.50 18.95 -0.57
C ARG A 224 4.93 19.65 0.72
N ALA A 225 4.80 18.97 1.86
CA ALA A 225 5.20 19.50 3.16
C ALA A 225 6.73 19.63 3.30
N LEU A 226 7.50 18.67 2.79
CA LEU A 226 8.96 18.64 2.87
C LEU A 226 9.65 19.41 1.74
N GLY A 227 8.96 19.56 0.61
CA GLY A 227 9.57 19.95 -0.66
C GLY A 227 10.25 18.77 -1.35
N LEU A 228 10.25 18.78 -2.69
CA LEU A 228 10.61 17.62 -3.53
C LEU A 228 11.99 17.03 -3.19
N SER A 229 13.01 17.88 -3.05
CA SER A 229 14.38 17.42 -2.78
C SER A 229 14.52 16.75 -1.41
N ARG A 230 13.95 17.35 -0.34
CA ARG A 230 14.00 16.76 1.00
C ARG A 230 13.16 15.49 1.09
N ALA A 231 12.01 15.46 0.41
CA ALA A 231 11.17 14.28 0.35
C ALA A 231 11.90 13.08 -0.27
N MET A 232 12.65 13.28 -1.38
CA MET A 232 13.45 12.22 -1.99
C MET A 232 14.64 11.80 -1.12
N ALA A 233 15.24 12.72 -0.33
CA ALA A 233 16.24 12.35 0.66
C ALA A 233 15.66 11.48 1.77
N VAL A 234 14.49 11.85 2.31
CA VAL A 234 13.76 11.05 3.31
C VAL A 234 13.37 9.69 2.74
N ALA A 235 12.85 9.64 1.51
CA ALA A 235 12.53 8.40 0.81
C ALA A 235 13.74 7.45 0.73
N SER A 236 14.90 7.97 0.34
CA SER A 236 16.16 7.20 0.31
C SER A 236 16.56 6.69 1.69
N GLY A 237 16.42 7.51 2.74
CA GLY A 237 16.67 7.13 4.12
C GLY A 237 15.72 6.03 4.62
N LEU A 238 14.44 6.13 4.29
CA LEU A 238 13.43 5.10 4.62
C LEU A 238 13.75 3.76 3.95
N ILE A 239 14.16 3.77 2.68
CA ILE A 239 14.58 2.55 1.97
C ILE A 239 15.84 1.97 2.60
N ALA A 240 16.83 2.79 2.92
CA ALA A 240 18.07 2.33 3.53
C ALA A 240 17.82 1.69 4.89
N VAL A 241 17.13 2.38 5.80
CA VAL A 241 16.82 1.89 7.15
C VAL A 241 15.85 0.71 7.07
N GLY A 242 14.73 0.86 6.38
CA GLY A 242 13.72 -0.19 6.26
C GLY A 242 14.25 -1.44 5.57
N GLY A 243 14.95 -1.28 4.44
CA GLY A 243 15.54 -2.38 3.71
C GLY A 243 16.63 -3.12 4.50
N SER A 244 17.52 -2.39 5.20
CA SER A 244 18.51 -3.00 6.07
C SER A 244 17.86 -3.77 7.22
N THR A 245 16.80 -3.21 7.83
CA THR A 245 16.03 -3.89 8.88
C THR A 245 15.43 -5.19 8.37
N VAL A 246 14.80 -5.19 7.18
CA VAL A 246 14.26 -6.41 6.56
C VAL A 246 15.36 -7.44 6.33
N CYS A 247 16.48 -7.05 5.70
CA CYS A 247 17.59 -7.95 5.43
C CYS A 247 18.11 -8.59 6.73
N VAL A 248 18.45 -7.79 7.74
CA VAL A 248 18.99 -8.29 9.01
C VAL A 248 17.99 -9.21 9.71
N SER A 249 16.70 -8.84 9.72
CA SER A 249 15.69 -9.62 10.45
C SER A 249 15.36 -10.94 9.76
N VAL A 250 15.26 -10.97 8.41
CA VAL A 250 15.06 -12.22 7.66
C VAL A 250 16.25 -13.15 7.83
N LEU A 251 17.48 -12.60 7.79
CA LEU A 251 18.70 -13.38 8.04
C LEU A 251 18.82 -13.87 9.50
N ALA A 252 18.26 -13.12 10.45
CA ALA A 252 18.21 -13.55 11.85
C ALA A 252 17.22 -14.69 12.09
N ILE A 253 16.16 -14.80 11.27
CA ILE A 253 15.17 -15.88 11.37
C ILE A 253 15.71 -17.19 10.73
N GLY A 254 16.22 -17.14 9.50
CA GLY A 254 16.55 -18.34 8.73
C GLY A 254 18.03 -18.46 8.31
N GLY A 255 18.91 -17.60 8.84
CA GLY A 255 20.30 -17.57 8.39
C GLY A 255 20.48 -17.04 6.95
N PHE A 256 21.68 -17.13 6.43
CA PHE A 256 21.95 -16.77 5.04
C PHE A 256 21.61 -17.95 4.11
N THR A 257 20.68 -17.70 3.20
CA THR A 257 20.33 -18.62 2.10
C THR A 257 20.45 -17.91 0.76
N TRP A 258 20.58 -18.67 -0.33
CA TRP A 258 20.56 -18.10 -1.68
C TRP A 258 19.26 -17.37 -2.02
N GLY A 259 18.16 -17.71 -1.34
CA GLY A 259 16.89 -16.99 -1.42
C GLY A 259 16.95 -15.55 -0.96
N ALA A 260 17.93 -15.17 -0.13
CA ALA A 260 18.12 -13.78 0.29
C ALA A 260 18.69 -12.87 -0.82
N VAL A 261 19.35 -13.43 -1.83
CA VAL A 261 19.98 -12.65 -2.91
C VAL A 261 18.98 -11.79 -3.69
N PRO A 262 17.83 -12.31 -4.17
CA PRO A 262 16.83 -11.50 -4.85
C PRO A 262 16.29 -10.35 -3.98
N MET A 263 16.07 -10.58 -2.68
CA MET A 263 15.63 -9.56 -1.73
C MET A 263 16.66 -8.43 -1.62
N ILE A 264 17.93 -8.78 -1.36
CA ILE A 264 19.01 -7.81 -1.22
C ILE A 264 19.21 -7.01 -2.51
N ALA A 265 19.18 -7.69 -3.66
CA ALA A 265 19.33 -7.04 -4.97
C ALA A 265 18.18 -6.07 -5.26
N ALA A 266 16.92 -6.45 -4.94
CA ALA A 266 15.76 -5.59 -5.15
C ALA A 266 15.79 -4.35 -4.24
N ILE A 267 16.15 -4.50 -2.96
CA ILE A 267 16.30 -3.38 -2.02
C ILE A 267 17.44 -2.46 -2.47
N ALA A 268 18.59 -3.01 -2.86
CA ALA A 268 19.71 -2.23 -3.38
C ALA A 268 19.33 -1.46 -4.66
N PHE A 269 18.61 -2.10 -5.59
CA PHE A 269 18.09 -1.45 -6.78
C PHE A 269 17.16 -0.27 -6.43
N ALA A 270 16.21 -0.47 -5.51
CA ALA A 270 15.33 0.60 -5.06
C ALA A 270 16.12 1.76 -4.42
N LEU A 271 17.07 1.47 -3.54
CA LEU A 271 17.92 2.46 -2.89
C LEU A 271 18.74 3.27 -3.89
N VAL A 272 19.42 2.59 -4.84
CA VAL A 272 20.23 3.25 -5.88
C VAL A 272 19.36 4.14 -6.76
N HIS A 273 18.19 3.65 -7.18
CA HIS A 273 17.28 4.39 -8.04
C HIS A 273 16.71 5.65 -7.36
N VAL A 274 16.20 5.51 -6.12
CA VAL A 274 15.60 6.64 -5.39
C VAL A 274 16.67 7.64 -4.93
N SER A 275 17.85 7.18 -4.51
CA SER A 275 19.00 8.04 -4.22
C SER A 275 19.51 8.77 -5.47
N GLY A 276 19.51 8.11 -6.63
CA GLY A 276 19.79 8.73 -7.92
C GLY A 276 18.74 9.79 -8.29
N THR A 277 17.48 9.52 -7.98
CA THR A 277 16.38 10.48 -8.16
C THR A 277 16.57 11.71 -7.27
N TRP A 278 16.89 11.50 -5.98
CA TRP A 278 17.21 12.58 -5.05
C TRP A 278 18.35 13.47 -5.57
N ARG A 279 19.47 12.90 -5.98
CA ARG A 279 20.61 13.65 -6.54
C ARG A 279 20.19 14.45 -7.79
N GLY A 280 19.36 13.86 -8.63
CA GLY A 280 18.92 14.48 -9.89
C GLY A 280 17.89 15.61 -9.73
N VAL A 281 17.11 15.66 -8.63
CA VAL A 281 16.15 16.73 -8.35
C VAL A 281 16.75 17.84 -7.48
N ARG A 282 17.86 17.55 -6.78
CA ARG A 282 18.48 18.50 -5.85
C ARG A 282 18.96 19.77 -6.56
N GLY A 283 18.57 20.95 -6.05
CA GLY A 283 18.97 22.25 -6.57
C GLY A 283 18.29 22.65 -7.87
N LYS A 284 17.37 21.84 -8.42
CA LYS A 284 16.61 22.20 -9.63
C LYS A 284 15.35 22.99 -9.30
N PRO A 285 14.91 23.89 -10.19
CA PRO A 285 13.56 24.43 -10.17
C PRO A 285 12.53 23.32 -10.20
N LEU A 286 11.34 23.57 -9.60
CA LEU A 286 10.30 22.52 -9.44
C LEU A 286 9.90 21.86 -10.76
N ALA A 287 9.72 22.66 -11.84
CA ALA A 287 9.33 22.14 -13.14
C ALA A 287 10.37 21.14 -13.70
N ASP A 288 11.66 21.50 -13.64
CA ASP A 288 12.76 20.66 -14.12
C ASP A 288 12.93 19.41 -13.25
N ALA A 289 12.74 19.55 -11.94
CA ALA A 289 12.80 18.46 -11.00
C ALA A 289 11.67 17.44 -11.26
N LEU A 290 10.45 17.90 -11.52
CA LEU A 290 9.31 17.04 -11.90
C LEU A 290 9.52 16.37 -13.26
N ALA A 291 10.04 17.11 -14.25
CA ALA A 291 10.35 16.53 -15.56
C ALA A 291 11.41 15.41 -15.45
N PHE A 292 12.40 15.57 -14.55
CA PHE A 292 13.41 14.55 -14.27
C PHE A 292 12.83 13.35 -13.52
N LEU A 293 11.86 13.55 -12.62
CA LEU A 293 11.27 12.51 -11.78
C LEU A 293 10.28 11.64 -12.55
N ARG A 294 9.42 12.20 -13.39
CA ARG A 294 8.33 11.49 -14.10
C ARG A 294 8.73 10.17 -14.78
N PRO A 295 9.81 10.09 -15.60
CA PRO A 295 10.20 8.81 -16.20
C PRO A 295 10.67 7.80 -15.15
N ARG A 296 11.15 8.26 -13.98
CA ARG A 296 11.60 7.41 -12.87
C ARG A 296 10.46 6.84 -12.06
N ALA A 297 9.38 7.58 -11.90
CA ALA A 297 8.16 7.11 -11.23
C ALA A 297 7.57 5.86 -11.90
N LYS A 298 7.76 5.68 -13.21
CA LYS A 298 7.34 4.48 -13.93
C LYS A 298 7.99 3.18 -13.46
N LEU A 299 9.12 3.25 -12.76
CA LEU A 299 9.80 2.08 -12.18
C LEU A 299 9.29 1.71 -10.78
N VAL A 300 8.47 2.55 -10.15
CA VAL A 300 7.96 2.30 -8.79
C VAL A 300 7.16 0.99 -8.69
N PRO A 301 6.23 0.65 -9.60
CA PRO A 301 5.52 -0.63 -9.52
C PRO A 301 6.46 -1.83 -9.58
N LEU A 302 7.50 -1.77 -10.43
CA LEU A 302 8.52 -2.82 -10.51
C LEU A 302 9.31 -2.94 -9.20
N GLN A 303 9.68 -1.81 -8.58
CA GLN A 303 10.44 -1.81 -7.33
C GLN A 303 9.61 -2.35 -6.16
N VAL A 304 8.36 -1.93 -6.05
CA VAL A 304 7.41 -2.43 -5.04
C VAL A 304 7.23 -3.94 -5.20
N ALA A 305 7.00 -4.41 -6.42
CA ALA A 305 6.82 -5.84 -6.70
C ALA A 305 8.11 -6.65 -6.46
N SER A 306 9.26 -6.16 -6.94
CA SER A 306 10.53 -6.89 -6.81
C SER A 306 11.00 -6.98 -5.35
N THR A 307 10.85 -5.91 -4.55
CA THR A 307 11.17 -5.95 -3.12
C THR A 307 10.20 -6.85 -2.36
N GLY A 308 8.91 -6.86 -2.71
CA GLY A 308 7.92 -7.76 -2.13
C GLY A 308 8.24 -9.22 -2.43
N TRP A 309 8.30 -9.59 -3.69
CA TRP A 309 8.56 -10.98 -4.09
C TRP A 309 9.97 -11.46 -3.75
N GLY A 310 10.98 -10.59 -3.80
CA GLY A 310 12.32 -10.90 -3.31
C GLY A 310 12.30 -11.28 -1.82
N THR A 311 11.51 -10.56 -1.00
CA THR A 311 11.36 -10.89 0.43
C THR A 311 10.55 -12.18 0.63
N VAL A 312 9.53 -12.46 -0.19
CA VAL A 312 8.80 -13.75 -0.17
C VAL A 312 9.73 -14.92 -0.45
N ILE A 313 10.58 -14.79 -1.49
CA ILE A 313 11.57 -15.83 -1.82
C ILE A 313 12.52 -16.04 -0.63
N ALA A 314 13.05 -14.96 -0.05
CA ALA A 314 13.94 -15.06 1.10
C ALA A 314 13.24 -15.73 2.31
N ALA A 315 11.98 -15.39 2.58
CA ALA A 315 11.18 -15.99 3.65
C ALA A 315 10.92 -17.48 3.39
N ALA A 316 10.61 -17.88 2.15
CA ALA A 316 10.37 -19.27 1.80
C ALA A 316 11.64 -20.14 1.97
N PHE A 317 12.80 -19.61 1.60
CA PHE A 317 14.08 -20.30 1.79
C PHE A 317 14.50 -20.35 3.28
N ALA A 318 14.16 -19.33 4.06
CA ALA A 318 14.42 -19.31 5.50
C ALA A 318 13.62 -20.39 6.24
N GLN A 319 12.46 -20.78 5.74
CA GLN A 319 11.63 -21.87 6.28
C GLN A 319 12.10 -23.26 5.85
N ALA A 320 12.86 -23.37 4.77
CA ALA A 320 13.35 -24.63 4.25
C ALA A 320 14.73 -25.03 4.81
N SER A 321 15.40 -24.12 5.54
CA SER A 321 16.70 -24.32 6.19
C SER A 321 16.59 -24.79 7.62
#